data_fe71303ae72a0c17cf342d29a6f63f96
#
_entry.id   fe71303ae72a0c17cf342d29a6f63f96
#
_cell.length_a   1.000
_cell.length_b   1.000
_cell.length_c   1.000
_cell.angle_alpha   90.00
_cell.angle_beta   90.00
_cell.angle_gamma   90.00
#
_symmetry.space_group_name_H-M   'P 1'
#
loop_
_entity.id
_entity.type
_entity.pdbx_description
1 polymer ?
#
loop_
_entity_poly.entity_id
_entity_poly.type
_entity_poly.pdbx_seq_one_letter_code
_entity_poly.pdbx_strand_id
1 'polypeptide(L)'
;IRGLGMTGFQPKWLTDTRIAMLSICAIEIWKWSGYTMMILLAGMQNISRDYYEAAIVDGATKWQQFRNITLPLLMASVNNVVVLSIIGGLKVFDIVVATTGGGPGYATEVFNTMIYNSYSYQKYGEATAGTTLLAVIILVITLCTYQTIAKNEVEL
;
A
#
# COMPACT_ATOMS: atom_id res chain seq x y z
N ILE A 1 23.28 -4.41 20.47
CA ILE A 1 22.63 -3.51 21.42
C ILE A 1 23.17 -3.76 22.85
N ARG A 2 23.35 -5.01 23.31
CA ARG A 2 24.00 -5.32 24.59
C ARG A 2 25.44 -4.81 24.67
N GLY A 3 26.18 -4.81 23.55
CA GLY A 3 27.56 -4.33 23.50
C GLY A 3 27.72 -2.79 23.54
N LEU A 4 26.64 -2.03 23.41
CA LEU A 4 26.61 -0.57 23.42
C LEU A 4 26.10 0.03 24.75
N GLY A 5 25.94 -0.78 25.80
CA GLY A 5 25.49 -0.32 27.13
C GLY A 5 24.00 0.09 27.20
N MET A 6 23.23 -0.10 26.12
CA MET A 6 21.80 0.28 26.05
C MET A 6 20.91 -0.86 26.56
N THR A 7 21.13 -1.30 27.78
CA THR A 7 20.41 -2.43 28.40
C THR A 7 18.94 -2.14 28.72
N GLY A 8 18.55 -0.88 28.75
CA GLY A 8 17.15 -0.45 29.01
C GLY A 8 16.25 -0.35 27.79
N PHE A 9 16.81 -0.32 26.58
CA PHE A 9 16.05 -0.16 25.34
C PHE A 9 16.10 -1.46 24.52
N GLN A 10 15.21 -2.39 24.84
CA GLN A 10 14.96 -3.59 24.04
C GLN A 10 13.52 -3.50 23.44
N PRO A 11 13.34 -2.75 22.35
CA PRO A 11 12.04 -2.65 21.73
C PRO A 11 11.63 -4.03 21.19
N LYS A 12 10.57 -4.56 21.73
CA LYS A 12 9.98 -5.83 21.31
C LYS A 12 9.07 -5.59 20.12
N TRP A 13 9.64 -5.17 18.99
CA TRP A 13 8.93 -4.71 17.79
C TRP A 13 7.80 -5.63 17.32
N LEU A 14 7.98 -6.96 17.41
CA LEU A 14 7.03 -7.95 16.91
C LEU A 14 6.31 -8.69 18.04
N THR A 15 6.71 -8.51 19.30
CA THR A 15 6.15 -9.23 20.45
C THR A 15 5.37 -8.34 21.42
N ASP A 16 5.37 -7.03 21.20
CA ASP A 16 4.53 -6.09 21.92
C ASP A 16 3.23 -5.86 21.14
N THR A 17 2.08 -6.15 21.76
CA THR A 17 0.75 -6.02 21.15
C THR A 17 0.43 -4.61 20.64
N ARG A 18 1.09 -3.58 21.20
CA ARG A 18 0.82 -2.17 20.83
C ARG A 18 1.53 -1.73 19.57
N ILE A 19 2.73 -2.28 19.32
CA ILE A 19 3.61 -1.82 18.22
C ILE A 19 3.80 -2.86 17.12
N ALA A 20 3.42 -4.13 17.35
CA ALA A 20 3.64 -5.21 16.41
C ALA A 20 2.98 -4.92 15.04
N MET A 21 1.73 -4.44 15.03
CA MET A 21 1.04 -4.08 13.79
C MET A 21 1.73 -2.92 13.07
N LEU A 22 2.16 -1.89 13.79
CA LEU A 22 2.89 -0.77 13.20
C LEU A 22 4.21 -1.21 12.58
N SER A 23 4.90 -2.17 13.22
CA SER A 23 6.14 -2.74 12.69
C SER A 23 5.90 -3.49 11.38
N ILE A 24 4.83 -4.28 11.29
CA ILE A 24 4.42 -4.97 10.06
C ILE A 24 4.07 -3.95 8.98
N CYS A 25 3.30 -2.92 9.29
CA CYS A 25 2.98 -1.85 8.34
C CYS A 25 4.25 -1.16 7.81
N ALA A 26 5.23 -0.89 8.67
CA ALA A 26 6.50 -0.28 8.24
C ALA A 26 7.28 -1.18 7.27
N ILE A 27 7.32 -2.49 7.53
CA ILE A 27 7.96 -3.47 6.63
C ILE A 27 7.22 -3.53 5.29
N GLU A 28 5.88 -3.55 5.32
CA GLU A 28 5.06 -3.61 4.12
C GLU A 28 5.22 -2.34 3.25
N ILE A 29 5.22 -1.15 3.89
CA ILE A 29 5.50 0.12 3.20
C ILE A 29 6.88 0.08 2.54
N TRP A 30 7.90 -0.39 3.27
CA TRP A 30 9.25 -0.51 2.71
C TRP A 30 9.31 -1.47 1.53
N LYS A 31 8.66 -2.63 1.63
CA LYS A 31 8.59 -3.66 0.57
C LYS A 31 7.98 -3.10 -0.71
N TRP A 32 6.87 -2.36 -0.59
CA TRP A 32 6.13 -1.83 -1.74
C TRP A 32 6.67 -0.52 -2.30
N SER A 33 7.52 0.20 -1.53
CA SER A 33 8.03 1.53 -1.94
C SER A 33 8.75 1.50 -3.28
N GLY A 34 9.58 0.49 -3.54
CA GLY A 34 10.31 0.35 -4.80
C GLY A 34 9.40 0.11 -6.00
N TYR A 35 8.39 -0.75 -5.84
CA TYR A 35 7.42 -1.02 -6.89
C TYR A 35 6.57 0.23 -7.23
N THR A 36 6.08 0.91 -6.20
CA THR A 36 5.34 2.17 -6.34
C THR A 36 6.19 3.24 -7.02
N MET A 37 7.45 3.38 -6.63
CA MET A 37 8.39 4.31 -7.24
C MET A 37 8.56 4.04 -8.73
N MET A 38 8.67 2.78 -9.15
CA MET A 38 8.83 2.43 -10.57
C MET A 38 7.60 2.80 -11.40
N ILE A 39 6.39 2.60 -10.88
CA ILE A 39 5.15 2.99 -11.57
C ILE A 39 5.09 4.51 -11.74
N LEU A 40 5.39 5.26 -10.68
CA LEU A 40 5.38 6.72 -10.75
C LEU A 40 6.49 7.27 -11.67
N LEU A 41 7.67 6.66 -11.64
CA LEU A 41 8.76 7.04 -12.54
C LEU A 41 8.40 6.81 -14.00
N ALA A 42 7.78 5.67 -14.33
CA ALA A 42 7.29 5.39 -15.67
C ALA A 42 6.22 6.40 -16.10
N GLY A 43 5.30 6.75 -15.21
CA GLY A 43 4.30 7.80 -15.45
C GLY A 43 4.94 9.16 -15.74
N MET A 44 5.98 9.54 -14.99
CA MET A 44 6.71 10.78 -15.21
C MET A 44 7.43 10.80 -16.57
N GLN A 45 7.97 9.68 -17.03
CA GLN A 45 8.66 9.57 -18.31
C GLN A 45 7.73 9.73 -19.51
N ASN A 46 6.43 9.49 -19.35
CA ASN A 46 5.43 9.68 -20.40
C ASN A 46 5.01 11.15 -20.59
N ILE A 47 5.40 12.03 -19.69
CA ILE A 47 5.09 13.46 -19.81
C ILE A 47 6.06 14.10 -20.84
N SER A 48 5.52 14.70 -21.92
CA SER A 48 6.35 15.35 -22.93
C SER A 48 7.17 16.51 -22.32
N ARG A 49 8.39 16.65 -22.80
CA ARG A 49 9.27 17.76 -22.43
C ARG A 49 8.74 19.11 -22.91
N ASP A 50 7.97 19.13 -23.98
CA ASP A 50 7.40 20.36 -24.55
C ASP A 50 6.58 21.15 -23.53
N TYR A 51 5.85 20.47 -22.64
CA TYR A 51 5.11 21.13 -21.55
C TYR A 51 6.02 21.91 -20.61
N TYR A 52 7.18 21.35 -20.29
CA TYR A 52 8.15 21.99 -19.41
C TYR A 52 8.88 23.13 -20.11
N GLU A 53 9.21 22.97 -21.40
CA GLU A 53 9.87 24.00 -22.19
C GLU A 53 8.95 25.21 -22.38
N ALA A 54 7.68 25.00 -22.71
CA ALA A 54 6.70 26.08 -22.78
C ALA A 54 6.56 26.81 -21.44
N ALA A 55 6.45 26.07 -20.35
CA ALA A 55 6.34 26.66 -19.01
C ALA A 55 7.59 27.48 -18.61
N ILE A 56 8.79 27.09 -19.07
CA ILE A 56 10.03 27.87 -18.85
C ILE A 56 9.97 29.18 -19.61
N VAL A 57 9.49 29.19 -20.85
CA VAL A 57 9.32 30.39 -21.65
C VAL A 57 8.32 31.35 -20.98
N ASP A 58 7.26 30.82 -20.38
CA ASP A 58 6.27 31.56 -19.58
C ASP A 58 6.80 32.02 -18.21
N GLY A 59 8.05 31.72 -17.86
CA GLY A 59 8.67 32.13 -16.60
C GLY A 59 8.20 31.34 -15.38
N ALA A 60 7.60 30.16 -15.56
CA ALA A 60 7.13 29.33 -14.47
C ALA A 60 8.28 28.77 -13.63
N THR A 61 8.18 28.90 -12.31
CA THR A 61 9.10 28.28 -11.36
C THR A 61 8.96 26.76 -11.35
N LYS A 62 9.98 26.04 -10.88
CA LYS A 62 9.94 24.56 -10.76
C LYS A 62 8.77 24.06 -9.91
N TRP A 63 8.37 24.79 -8.88
CA TRP A 63 7.21 24.47 -8.06
C TRP A 63 5.90 24.62 -8.83
N GLN A 64 5.77 25.66 -9.66
CA GLN A 64 4.61 25.85 -10.53
C GLN A 64 4.53 24.75 -11.59
N GLN A 65 5.68 24.39 -12.21
CA GLN A 65 5.75 23.26 -13.15
C GLN A 65 5.32 21.95 -12.48
N PHE A 66 5.82 21.66 -11.27
CA PHE A 66 5.42 20.46 -10.53
C PHE A 66 3.92 20.43 -10.24
N ARG A 67 3.37 21.52 -9.72
CA ARG A 67 1.97 21.59 -9.29
C ARG A 67 0.97 21.62 -10.45
N ASN A 68 1.31 22.31 -11.55
CA ASN A 68 0.38 22.59 -12.65
C ASN A 68 0.58 21.68 -13.87
N ILE A 69 1.74 21.03 -14.01
CA ILE A 69 2.04 20.12 -15.13
C ILE A 69 2.26 18.70 -14.60
N THR A 70 3.30 18.51 -13.78
CA THR A 70 3.69 17.15 -13.37
C THR A 70 2.59 16.46 -12.59
N LEU A 71 2.04 17.10 -11.56
CA LEU A 71 1.07 16.49 -10.66
C LEU A 71 -0.24 16.12 -11.37
N PRO A 72 -0.87 17.00 -12.18
CA PRO A 72 -2.09 16.65 -12.92
C PRO A 72 -1.87 15.53 -13.94
N LEU A 73 -0.79 15.59 -14.73
CA LEU A 73 -0.50 14.58 -15.75
C LEU A 73 -0.07 13.23 -15.15
N LEU A 74 0.46 13.24 -13.93
CA LEU A 74 0.84 12.04 -13.20
C LEU A 74 -0.35 11.36 -12.50
N MET A 75 -1.51 12.02 -12.41
CA MET A 75 -2.65 11.51 -11.64
C MET A 75 -3.10 10.13 -12.07
N ALA A 76 -3.06 9.79 -13.36
CA ALA A 76 -3.37 8.44 -13.84
C ALA A 76 -2.48 7.38 -13.20
N SER A 77 -1.16 7.64 -13.11
CA SER A 77 -0.21 6.73 -12.45
C SER A 77 -0.41 6.69 -10.93
N VAL A 78 -0.71 7.82 -10.31
CA VAL A 78 -1.02 7.91 -8.88
C VAL A 78 -2.29 7.10 -8.56
N ASN A 79 -3.31 7.22 -9.40
CA ASN A 79 -4.57 6.48 -9.28
C ASN A 79 -4.33 4.96 -9.31
N ASN A 80 -3.53 4.49 -10.27
CA ASN A 80 -3.15 3.09 -10.37
C ASN A 80 -2.43 2.61 -9.11
N VAL A 81 -1.48 3.39 -8.59
CA VAL A 81 -0.76 3.08 -7.35
C VAL A 81 -1.71 3.00 -6.15
N VAL A 82 -2.65 3.94 -6.03
CA VAL A 82 -3.64 3.94 -4.93
C VAL A 82 -4.51 2.69 -4.98
N VAL A 83 -5.05 2.34 -6.15
CA VAL A 83 -5.87 1.13 -6.32
C VAL A 83 -5.07 -0.13 -5.97
N LEU A 84 -3.85 -0.26 -6.50
CA LEU A 84 -2.97 -1.40 -6.21
C LEU A 84 -2.60 -1.49 -4.72
N SER A 85 -2.37 -0.35 -4.07
CA SER A 85 -2.05 -0.29 -2.64
C SER A 85 -3.23 -0.72 -1.77
N ILE A 86 -4.45 -0.32 -2.13
CA ILE A 86 -5.68 -0.74 -1.42
C ILE A 86 -5.87 -2.25 -1.56
N ILE A 87 -5.78 -2.78 -2.79
CA ILE A 87 -5.91 -4.22 -3.03
C ILE A 87 -4.82 -4.99 -2.28
N GLY A 88 -3.57 -4.53 -2.36
CA GLY A 88 -2.43 -5.15 -1.70
C GLY A 88 -2.59 -5.17 -0.17
N GLY A 89 -3.01 -4.05 0.42
CA GLY A 89 -3.25 -3.95 1.86
C GLY A 89 -4.38 -4.85 2.36
N LEU A 90 -5.48 -4.97 1.60
CA LEU A 90 -6.59 -5.88 1.94
C LEU A 90 -6.21 -7.36 1.78
N LYS A 91 -5.24 -7.66 0.92
CA LYS A 91 -4.76 -9.03 0.64
C LYS A 91 -3.51 -9.40 1.43
N VAL A 92 -3.04 -8.56 2.34
CA VAL A 92 -1.84 -8.83 3.11
C VAL A 92 -1.96 -10.17 3.85
N PHE A 93 -0.92 -11.01 3.74
CA PHE A 93 -0.88 -12.34 4.33
C PHE A 93 0.55 -12.78 4.66
N ASP A 94 1.40 -12.82 3.63
CA ASP A 94 2.76 -13.36 3.64
C ASP A 94 3.62 -12.77 4.77
N ILE A 95 3.63 -11.44 4.88
CA ILE A 95 4.45 -10.74 5.88
C ILE A 95 3.96 -11.01 7.30
N VAL A 96 2.64 -11.09 7.51
CA VAL A 96 2.07 -11.37 8.83
C VAL A 96 2.41 -12.81 9.26
N VAL A 97 2.23 -13.77 8.36
CA VAL A 97 2.55 -15.18 8.66
C VAL A 97 4.04 -15.38 8.89
N ALA A 98 4.88 -14.76 8.07
CA ALA A 98 6.33 -14.88 8.17
C ALA A 98 6.93 -14.22 9.43
N THR A 99 6.27 -13.19 9.99
CA THR A 99 6.80 -12.42 11.13
C THR A 99 6.18 -12.80 12.46
N THR A 100 4.87 -12.76 12.58
CA THR A 100 4.14 -12.87 13.84
C THR A 100 3.15 -14.04 13.87
N GLY A 101 2.75 -14.57 12.71
CA GLY A 101 1.69 -15.56 12.61
C GLY A 101 0.32 -15.07 13.10
N GLY A 102 0.11 -13.74 13.15
CA GLY A 102 -1.10 -13.13 13.71
C GLY A 102 -0.97 -12.67 15.17
N GLY A 103 0.14 -13.07 15.87
CA GLY A 103 0.40 -12.75 17.28
C GLY A 103 1.03 -11.36 17.51
N PRO A 104 1.32 -11.02 18.77
CA PRO A 104 0.90 -11.68 19.99
C PRO A 104 -0.60 -11.50 20.26
N GLY A 105 -1.28 -12.57 20.72
CA GLY A 105 -2.69 -12.51 21.14
C GLY A 105 -3.66 -11.93 20.11
N TYR A 106 -3.51 -12.26 18.84
CA TYR A 106 -4.30 -11.74 17.70
C TYR A 106 -4.05 -10.26 17.34
N ALA A 107 -3.05 -9.59 17.91
CA ALA A 107 -2.80 -8.17 17.69
C ALA A 107 -2.42 -7.82 16.24
N THR A 108 -1.95 -8.79 15.47
CA THR A 108 -1.57 -8.63 14.06
C THR A 108 -2.36 -9.55 13.14
N GLU A 109 -3.46 -10.12 13.63
CA GLU A 109 -4.31 -10.97 12.81
C GLU A 109 -4.99 -10.12 11.73
N VAL A 110 -4.92 -10.59 10.51
CA VAL A 110 -5.57 -10.00 9.34
C VAL A 110 -6.56 -11.01 8.74
N PHE A 111 -7.44 -10.53 7.89
CA PHE A 111 -8.52 -11.36 7.34
C PHE A 111 -8.00 -12.65 6.67
N ASN A 112 -6.91 -12.53 5.91
CA ASN A 112 -6.30 -13.69 5.26
C ASN A 112 -5.66 -14.69 6.23
N THR A 113 -5.09 -14.23 7.35
CA THR A 113 -4.56 -15.17 8.37
C THR A 113 -5.69 -15.89 9.09
N MET A 114 -6.82 -15.24 9.34
CA MET A 114 -8.02 -15.87 9.88
C MET A 114 -8.57 -16.95 8.93
N ILE A 115 -8.69 -16.65 7.63
CA ILE A 115 -9.11 -17.61 6.60
C ILE A 115 -8.15 -18.82 6.58
N TYR A 116 -6.85 -18.56 6.57
CA TYR A 116 -5.82 -19.60 6.57
C TYR A 116 -5.89 -20.50 7.82
N ASN A 117 -6.08 -19.91 9.00
CA ASN A 117 -6.23 -20.64 10.24
C ASN A 117 -7.50 -21.52 10.21
N SER A 118 -8.64 -20.99 9.74
CA SER A 118 -9.88 -21.77 9.59
C SER A 118 -9.68 -22.95 8.64
N TYR A 119 -8.99 -22.73 7.51
CA TYR A 119 -8.63 -23.81 6.59
C TYR A 119 -7.73 -24.88 7.25
N SER A 120 -6.70 -24.45 7.98
CA SER A 120 -5.76 -25.35 8.69
C SER A 120 -6.44 -26.17 9.78
N TYR A 121 -7.47 -25.62 10.40
CA TYR A 121 -8.33 -26.35 11.37
C TYR A 121 -9.43 -27.19 10.71
N GLN A 122 -9.37 -27.41 9.40
CA GLN A 122 -10.35 -28.19 8.61
C GLN A 122 -11.79 -27.59 8.62
N LYS A 123 -11.93 -26.32 8.98
CA LYS A 123 -13.20 -25.60 8.93
C LYS A 123 -13.42 -25.00 7.54
N TYR A 124 -13.52 -25.87 6.55
CA TYR A 124 -13.56 -25.46 5.14
C TYR A 124 -14.73 -24.53 4.80
N GLY A 125 -15.88 -24.72 5.45
CA GLY A 125 -17.03 -23.83 5.26
C GLY A 125 -16.76 -22.39 5.71
N GLU A 126 -16.13 -22.20 6.88
CA GLU A 126 -15.71 -20.88 7.38
C GLU A 126 -14.67 -20.26 6.47
N ALA A 127 -13.66 -21.03 6.06
CA ALA A 127 -12.60 -20.55 5.18
C ALA A 127 -13.15 -20.10 3.82
N THR A 128 -14.04 -20.88 3.22
CA THR A 128 -14.67 -20.56 1.93
C THR A 128 -15.56 -19.32 2.04
N ALA A 129 -16.38 -19.24 3.09
CA ALA A 129 -17.23 -18.08 3.35
C ALA A 129 -16.36 -16.81 3.55
N GLY A 130 -15.28 -16.91 4.34
CA GLY A 130 -14.34 -15.81 4.54
C GLY A 130 -13.69 -15.36 3.25
N THR A 131 -13.21 -16.27 2.42
CA THR A 131 -12.60 -15.95 1.12
C THR A 131 -13.60 -15.24 0.19
N THR A 132 -14.83 -15.73 0.12
CA THR A 132 -15.88 -15.11 -0.70
C THR A 132 -16.23 -13.72 -0.19
N LEU A 133 -16.37 -13.55 1.12
CA LEU A 133 -16.63 -12.25 1.71
C LEU A 133 -15.50 -11.26 1.42
N LEU A 134 -14.24 -11.67 1.59
CA LEU A 134 -13.08 -10.84 1.28
C LEU A 134 -13.04 -10.44 -0.21
N ALA A 135 -13.34 -11.38 -1.11
CA ALA A 135 -13.39 -11.09 -2.54
C ALA A 135 -14.45 -10.03 -2.87
N VAL A 136 -15.65 -10.12 -2.28
CA VAL A 136 -16.71 -9.13 -2.45
C VAL A 136 -16.29 -7.77 -1.89
N ILE A 137 -15.69 -7.73 -0.70
CA ILE A 137 -15.20 -6.49 -0.08
C ILE A 137 -14.16 -5.82 -1.00
N ILE A 138 -13.17 -6.56 -1.48
CA ILE A 138 -12.14 -6.05 -2.39
C ILE A 138 -12.78 -5.51 -3.65
N LEU A 139 -13.71 -6.25 -4.26
CA LEU A 139 -14.38 -5.84 -5.48
C LEU A 139 -15.17 -4.54 -5.28
N VAL A 140 -15.96 -4.43 -4.21
CA VAL A 140 -16.73 -3.23 -3.91
C VAL A 140 -15.82 -2.03 -3.67
N ILE A 141 -14.78 -2.17 -2.82
CA ILE A 141 -13.84 -1.09 -2.53
C ILE A 141 -13.10 -0.66 -3.79
N THR A 142 -12.64 -1.61 -4.61
CA THR A 142 -11.94 -1.31 -5.86
C THR A 142 -12.83 -0.56 -6.85
N LEU A 143 -14.09 -1.00 -7.03
CA LEU A 143 -15.05 -0.32 -7.91
C LEU A 143 -15.36 1.10 -7.40
N CYS A 144 -15.62 1.27 -6.11
CA CYS A 144 -15.88 2.59 -5.53
C CYS A 144 -14.68 3.53 -5.69
N THR A 145 -13.47 3.02 -5.43
CA THR A 145 -12.24 3.78 -5.59
C THR A 145 -12.04 4.17 -7.05
N TYR A 146 -12.17 3.22 -7.97
CA TYR A 146 -12.03 3.47 -9.40
C TYR A 146 -13.03 4.52 -9.90
N GLN A 147 -14.31 4.42 -9.54
CA GLN A 147 -15.33 5.39 -9.95
C GLN A 147 -15.08 6.81 -9.39
N THR A 148 -14.53 6.89 -8.17
CA THR A 148 -14.23 8.18 -7.56
C THR A 148 -13.02 8.85 -8.20
N ILE A 149 -12.05 8.06 -8.60
CA ILE A 149 -10.77 8.49 -9.16
C ILE A 149 -10.90 8.80 -10.65
N ALA A 150 -11.59 7.94 -11.43
CA ALA A 150 -11.79 8.11 -12.87
C ALA A 150 -12.49 9.43 -13.24
N LYS A 151 -13.28 10.01 -12.32
CA LYS A 151 -13.91 11.33 -12.53
C LYS A 151 -12.91 12.49 -12.52
N ASN A 152 -11.71 12.28 -11.99
CA ASN A 152 -10.67 13.31 -11.84
C ASN A 152 -9.50 13.13 -12.84
N GLU A 153 -9.60 12.14 -13.74
CA GLU A 153 -8.60 11.97 -14.79
C GLU A 153 -8.82 13.02 -15.88
N VAL A 154 -7.78 13.78 -16.17
CA VAL A 154 -7.74 14.67 -17.34
C VAL A 154 -7.48 13.76 -18.54
N GLU A 155 -8.45 13.61 -19.44
CA GLU A 155 -8.22 13.00 -20.75
C GLU A 155 -7.22 13.87 -21.51
N LEU A 156 -6.08 13.30 -21.89
CA LEU A 156 -5.02 13.91 -22.71
C LEU A 156 -5.35 13.77 -24.19
#